data_2216e6b13b93156ed2daa681bfbba07c
#
_entry.id   2216e6b13b93156ed2daa681bfbba07c
#
_cell.length_a   1.000
_cell.length_b   1.000
_cell.length_c   1.000
_cell.angle_alpha   90.00
_cell.angle_beta   90.00
_cell.angle_gamma   90.00
#
_symmetry.space_group_name_H-M   'P 1'
#
loop_
_entity.id
_entity.type
_entity.pdbx_description
1 polymer ?
#
loop_
_entity_poly.entity_id
_entity_poly.type
_entity_poly.pdbx_seq_one_letter_code
_entity_poly.pdbx_strand_id
1 'polypeptide(L)'
;MNQSFILSGSISIKSNSGSFIGSYKLKNGLDELFQVKDVFGREAILVRPGMSDDLLDGLDERFYEVYQLFQDWSNFSSVLLAIDDTQLLESKLNLSITYKGYQTIQSFKIPKTVSVIGNDYELTFTIKNLKIS
;
A
#
# COMPACT_ATOMS: atom_id res chain seq x y z
N MET A 1 -0.72 -13.64 -11.62
CA MET A 1 -0.92 -12.70 -12.74
C MET A 1 0.43 -12.25 -13.26
N ASN A 2 0.67 -12.45 -14.54
CA ASN A 2 1.99 -12.19 -15.14
C ASN A 2 2.12 -10.79 -15.76
N GLN A 3 1.09 -9.97 -15.61
CA GLN A 3 1.12 -8.62 -16.17
C GLN A 3 1.75 -7.64 -15.20
N SER A 4 2.58 -6.76 -15.75
CA SER A 4 3.11 -5.64 -14.98
C SER A 4 2.08 -4.53 -14.91
N PHE A 5 2.00 -3.87 -13.75
CA PHE A 5 1.10 -2.72 -13.61
C PHE A 5 1.72 -1.67 -12.69
N ILE A 6 1.23 -0.46 -12.82
CA ILE A 6 1.57 0.65 -11.92
C ILE A 6 0.27 1.20 -11.36
N LEU A 7 0.16 1.16 -10.04
CA LEU A 7 -0.96 1.68 -9.30
C LEU A 7 -0.53 2.96 -8.57
N SER A 8 -1.34 4.00 -8.62
CA SER A 8 -0.99 5.25 -7.96
C SER A 8 -2.22 5.94 -7.37
N GLY A 9 -1.98 6.79 -6.40
CA GLY A 9 -3.03 7.52 -5.74
C GLY A 9 -2.51 8.27 -4.53
N SER A 10 -3.37 8.46 -3.54
CA SER A 10 -3.01 9.12 -2.30
C SER A 10 -2.99 8.14 -1.14
N ILE A 11 -2.20 8.45 -0.13
CA ILE A 11 -2.06 7.66 1.09
C ILE A 11 -2.21 8.58 2.30
N SER A 12 -2.93 8.07 3.31
CA SER A 12 -3.06 8.73 4.60
C SER A 12 -2.70 7.72 5.68
N ILE A 13 -1.85 8.13 6.61
CA ILE A 13 -1.42 7.32 7.73
C ILE A 13 -1.80 8.05 9.01
N LYS A 14 -2.51 7.38 9.90
CA LYS A 14 -2.80 7.85 11.26
C LYS A 14 -2.33 6.82 12.24
N SER A 15 -1.45 7.19 13.15
CA SER A 15 -0.91 6.27 14.15
C SER A 15 -0.58 7.03 15.43
N ASN A 16 -0.21 6.28 16.47
CA ASN A 16 0.26 6.89 17.71
C ASN A 16 1.58 7.64 17.53
N SER A 17 2.33 7.30 16.50
CA SER A 17 3.60 7.99 16.17
C SER A 17 3.40 9.27 15.37
N GLY A 18 2.18 9.55 14.93
CA GLY A 18 1.85 10.75 14.17
C GLY A 18 1.04 10.46 12.91
N SER A 19 0.83 11.50 12.12
CA SER A 19 0.04 11.43 10.90
C SER A 19 0.88 11.80 9.69
N PHE A 20 0.49 11.25 8.53
CA PHE A 20 1.16 11.55 7.26
C PHE A 20 0.11 11.54 6.14
N ILE A 21 0.25 12.46 5.21
CA ILE A 21 -0.56 12.49 3.99
C ILE A 21 0.39 12.71 2.82
N GLY A 22 0.17 11.94 1.75
CA GLY A 22 1.02 12.05 0.57
C GLY A 22 0.46 11.27 -0.60
N SER A 23 1.32 10.99 -1.57
CA SER A 23 0.99 10.19 -2.74
C SER A 23 1.83 8.92 -2.73
N TYR A 24 1.32 7.88 -3.40
CA TYR A 24 2.05 6.63 -3.52
C TYR A 24 2.06 6.12 -4.96
N LYS A 25 3.04 5.27 -5.23
CA LYS A 25 3.17 4.55 -6.49
C LYS A 25 3.59 3.12 -6.17
N LEU A 26 2.82 2.16 -6.65
CA LEU A 26 3.10 0.74 -6.50
C LEU A 26 3.33 0.16 -7.88
N LYS A 27 4.54 -0.36 -8.12
CA LYS A 27 4.86 -1.09 -9.35
C LYS A 27 4.92 -2.58 -9.04
N ASN A 28 4.23 -3.36 -9.85
CA ASN A 28 4.24 -4.82 -9.75
C ASN A 28 4.69 -5.41 -11.09
N GLY A 29 5.39 -6.55 -11.02
CA GLY A 29 5.96 -7.20 -12.19
C GLY A 29 7.47 -7.04 -12.21
N LEU A 30 8.02 -6.48 -13.30
CA LEU A 30 9.44 -6.14 -13.36
C LEU A 30 9.69 -4.86 -12.54
N ASP A 31 10.80 -4.85 -11.78
CA ASP A 31 11.19 -3.69 -10.95
C ASP A 31 10.13 -3.32 -9.93
N GLU A 32 9.69 -4.30 -9.14
CA GLU A 32 8.70 -4.07 -8.11
C GLU A 32 9.18 -3.03 -7.08
N LEU A 33 8.32 -2.04 -6.80
CA LEU A 33 8.64 -1.04 -5.78
C LEU A 33 7.35 -0.41 -5.23
N PHE A 34 7.46 0.13 -4.04
CA PHE A 34 6.47 1.00 -3.44
C PHE A 34 7.15 2.29 -3.01
N GLN A 35 6.70 3.40 -3.53
CA GLN A 35 7.25 4.72 -3.25
C GLN A 35 6.17 5.62 -2.69
N VAL A 36 6.48 6.35 -1.63
CA VAL A 36 5.61 7.36 -1.05
C VAL A 36 6.32 8.70 -1.10
N LYS A 37 5.61 9.71 -1.56
CA LYS A 37 6.07 11.09 -1.58
C LYS A 37 5.19 11.96 -0.70
N ASP A 38 5.78 12.96 -0.04
CA ASP A 38 5.00 13.92 0.74
C ASP A 38 4.27 14.92 -0.17
N VAL A 39 3.53 15.85 0.42
CA VAL A 39 2.75 16.84 -0.35
C VAL A 39 3.61 17.78 -1.18
N PHE A 40 4.91 17.86 -0.91
CA PHE A 40 5.86 18.67 -1.67
C PHE A 40 6.59 17.87 -2.74
N GLY A 41 6.23 16.58 -2.92
CA GLY A 41 6.84 15.73 -3.91
C GLY A 41 8.17 15.11 -3.49
N ARG A 42 8.56 15.24 -2.22
CA ARG A 42 9.80 14.65 -1.71
C ARG A 42 9.56 13.19 -1.33
N GLU A 43 10.54 12.33 -1.61
CA GLU A 43 10.44 10.92 -1.28
C GLU A 43 10.47 10.72 0.23
N ALA A 44 9.42 10.10 0.76
CA ALA A 44 9.32 9.79 2.18
C ALA A 44 9.75 8.35 2.46
N ILE A 45 9.40 7.41 1.58
CA ILE A 45 9.77 6.00 1.72
C ILE A 45 9.88 5.37 0.33
N LEU A 46 10.85 4.47 0.20
CA LEU A 46 10.99 3.62 -0.98
C LEU A 46 11.26 2.20 -0.50
N VAL A 47 10.39 1.26 -0.89
CA VAL A 47 10.48 -0.14 -0.49
C VAL A 47 10.54 -1.01 -1.74
N ARG A 48 11.47 -1.97 -1.76
CA ARG A 48 11.60 -2.98 -2.81
C ARG A 48 11.58 -4.36 -2.17
N PRO A 49 11.05 -5.39 -2.87
CA PRO A 49 11.12 -6.76 -2.34
C PRO A 49 12.57 -7.17 -2.06
N GLY A 50 12.78 -7.86 -0.95
CA GLY A 50 14.11 -8.34 -0.57
C GLY A 50 15.00 -7.31 0.10
N MET A 51 14.50 -6.14 0.42
CA MET A 51 15.27 -5.16 1.20
C MET A 51 15.56 -5.71 2.59
N SER A 52 16.77 -5.42 3.07
CA SER A 52 17.19 -5.91 4.36
C SER A 52 16.59 -5.10 5.51
N ASP A 53 16.44 -5.75 6.68
CA ASP A 53 15.92 -5.10 7.88
C ASP A 53 16.80 -3.95 8.39
N ASP A 54 18.05 -3.88 7.96
CA ASP A 54 18.97 -2.80 8.32
C ASP A 54 18.45 -1.42 7.89
N LEU A 55 17.60 -1.38 6.87
CA LEU A 55 17.01 -0.14 6.39
C LEU A 55 15.94 0.41 7.32
N LEU A 56 15.46 -0.41 8.28
CA LEU A 56 14.50 0.05 9.27
C LEU A 56 15.09 1.06 10.26
N ASP A 57 16.39 1.05 10.47
CA ASP A 57 17.02 1.93 11.45
C ASP A 57 16.86 3.42 11.13
N GLY A 58 16.70 3.76 9.87
CA GLY A 58 16.47 5.13 9.45
C GLY A 58 15.02 5.43 9.07
N LEU A 59 14.11 4.47 9.27
CA LEU A 59 12.73 4.62 8.85
C LEU A 59 11.92 5.40 9.89
N ASP A 60 11.13 6.35 9.43
CA ASP A 60 10.17 7.07 10.25
C ASP A 60 9.14 6.08 10.83
N GLU A 61 8.90 6.15 12.13
CA GLU A 61 7.99 5.23 12.82
C GLU A 61 6.59 5.19 12.21
N ARG A 62 6.15 6.29 11.59
CA ARG A 62 4.83 6.34 10.93
C ARG A 62 4.69 5.33 9.79
N PHE A 63 5.81 4.84 9.24
CA PHE A 63 5.81 3.92 8.11
C PHE A 63 6.06 2.46 8.49
N TYR A 64 6.23 2.14 9.76
CA TYR A 64 6.52 0.77 10.19
C TYR A 64 5.43 -0.22 9.77
N GLU A 65 4.17 0.16 9.92
CA GLU A 65 3.04 -0.70 9.56
C GLU A 65 2.98 -0.92 8.05
N VAL A 66 3.24 0.13 7.28
CA VAL A 66 3.32 0.02 5.82
C VAL A 66 4.43 -0.95 5.44
N TYR A 67 5.59 -0.83 6.06
CA TYR A 67 6.72 -1.72 5.80
C TYR A 67 6.38 -3.17 6.10
N GLN A 68 5.68 -3.42 7.21
CA GLN A 68 5.28 -4.79 7.56
C GLN A 68 4.36 -5.41 6.52
N LEU A 69 3.45 -4.64 5.96
CA LEU A 69 2.58 -5.11 4.88
C LEU A 69 3.41 -5.49 3.64
N PHE A 70 4.49 -4.77 3.39
CA PHE A 70 5.34 -5.01 2.23
C PHE A 70 6.26 -6.19 2.37
N GLN A 71 6.47 -6.72 3.54
CA GLN A 71 7.25 -7.94 3.71
C GLN A 71 6.60 -9.11 2.96
N ASP A 72 5.29 -9.05 2.80
CA ASP A 72 4.55 -10.02 1.99
C ASP A 72 4.00 -9.31 0.75
N TRP A 73 4.90 -9.04 -0.19
CA TRP A 73 4.65 -8.21 -1.35
C TRP A 73 3.45 -8.66 -2.18
N SER A 74 3.35 -9.96 -2.47
CA SER A 74 2.26 -10.48 -3.30
C SER A 74 0.90 -10.26 -2.64
N ASN A 75 0.83 -10.37 -1.32
CA ASN A 75 -0.41 -10.12 -0.58
C ASN A 75 -0.79 -8.65 -0.61
N PHE A 76 0.18 -7.75 -0.57
CA PHE A 76 -0.11 -6.32 -0.56
C PHE A 76 -0.81 -5.88 -1.86
N SER A 77 -0.32 -6.33 -3.00
CA SER A 77 -0.94 -6.01 -4.29
C SER A 77 -2.37 -6.56 -4.36
N SER A 78 -2.58 -7.77 -3.87
CA SER A 78 -3.91 -8.38 -3.85
C SER A 78 -4.88 -7.61 -2.95
N VAL A 79 -4.38 -7.10 -1.83
CA VAL A 79 -5.18 -6.29 -0.91
C VAL A 79 -5.66 -5.02 -1.60
N LEU A 80 -4.76 -4.28 -2.24
CA LEU A 80 -5.12 -3.01 -2.88
C LEU A 80 -6.09 -3.20 -4.05
N LEU A 81 -5.97 -4.29 -4.79
CA LEU A 81 -6.83 -4.56 -5.94
C LEU A 81 -8.06 -5.39 -5.59
N ALA A 82 -8.21 -5.82 -4.35
CA ALA A 82 -9.31 -6.66 -3.88
C ALA A 82 -9.46 -7.95 -4.72
N ILE A 83 -8.33 -8.56 -5.09
CA ILE A 83 -8.32 -9.75 -5.95
C ILE A 83 -8.63 -11.01 -5.15
N ASP A 84 -8.06 -11.14 -3.96
CA ASP A 84 -8.13 -12.34 -3.13
C ASP A 84 -8.87 -12.09 -1.83
N ASP A 85 -9.30 -13.19 -1.19
CA ASP A 85 -9.85 -13.13 0.16
C ASP A 85 -8.77 -12.69 1.14
N THR A 86 -9.05 -11.65 1.91
CA THR A 86 -8.11 -11.05 2.84
C THR A 86 -8.24 -11.60 4.27
N GLN A 87 -9.14 -12.56 4.52
CA GLN A 87 -9.42 -13.02 5.88
C GLN A 87 -8.20 -13.62 6.57
N LEU A 88 -7.41 -14.42 5.86
CA LEU A 88 -6.18 -14.99 6.42
C LEU A 88 -5.16 -13.93 6.77
N LEU A 89 -5.01 -12.94 5.91
CA LEU A 89 -4.08 -11.83 6.15
C LEU A 89 -4.54 -10.99 7.34
N GLU A 90 -5.83 -10.68 7.42
CA GLU A 90 -6.41 -9.95 8.54
C GLU A 90 -6.18 -10.66 9.87
N SER A 91 -6.39 -11.96 9.88
CA SER A 91 -6.20 -12.78 11.08
C SER A 91 -4.72 -12.85 11.47
N LYS A 92 -3.85 -13.08 10.49
CA LYS A 92 -2.41 -13.23 10.73
C LYS A 92 -1.77 -11.94 11.27
N LEU A 93 -2.19 -10.79 10.75
CA LEU A 93 -1.62 -9.49 11.12
C LEU A 93 -2.46 -8.73 12.14
N ASN A 94 -3.59 -9.31 12.55
CA ASN A 94 -4.50 -8.68 13.52
C ASN A 94 -4.95 -7.29 13.08
N LEU A 95 -5.48 -7.21 11.86
CA LEU A 95 -5.96 -5.97 11.27
C LEU A 95 -7.28 -6.20 10.54
N SER A 96 -7.93 -5.10 10.12
CA SER A 96 -9.15 -5.14 9.34
C SER A 96 -8.94 -4.38 8.04
N ILE A 97 -9.44 -4.93 6.93
CA ILE A 97 -9.36 -4.31 5.62
C ILE A 97 -10.77 -3.99 5.13
N THR A 98 -11.00 -2.73 4.80
CA THR A 98 -12.31 -2.26 4.34
C THR A 98 -12.16 -1.58 2.97
N TYR A 99 -13.09 -1.89 2.07
CA TYR A 99 -13.14 -1.31 0.74
C TYR A 99 -14.34 -0.38 0.64
N LYS A 100 -14.13 0.83 0.08
CA LYS A 100 -15.20 1.80 -0.12
C LYS A 100 -15.26 2.21 -1.58
N GLY A 101 -16.44 2.01 -2.19
CA GLY A 101 -16.67 2.36 -3.57
C GLY A 101 -15.88 1.48 -4.54
N TYR A 102 -16.32 1.50 -5.77
CA TYR A 102 -15.64 0.79 -6.86
C TYR A 102 -15.62 1.68 -8.09
N GLN A 103 -14.63 1.47 -8.93
CA GLN A 103 -14.45 2.20 -10.18
C GLN A 103 -13.95 1.26 -11.24
N THR A 104 -14.07 1.65 -12.49
CA THR A 104 -13.53 0.90 -13.62
C THR A 104 -12.41 1.70 -14.24
N ILE A 105 -11.21 1.14 -14.25
CA ILE A 105 -10.04 1.70 -14.91
C ILE A 105 -9.49 0.64 -15.84
N GLN A 106 -9.36 0.96 -17.14
CA GLN A 106 -8.86 0.05 -18.17
C GLN A 106 -9.59 -1.31 -18.14
N SER A 107 -10.90 -1.28 -18.01
CA SER A 107 -11.78 -2.45 -17.96
C SER A 107 -11.67 -3.29 -16.68
N PHE A 108 -10.90 -2.86 -15.70
CA PHE A 108 -10.79 -3.53 -14.41
C PHE A 108 -11.66 -2.81 -13.36
N LYS A 109 -12.43 -3.61 -12.64
CA LYS A 109 -13.21 -3.09 -11.51
C LYS A 109 -12.35 -3.17 -10.26
N ILE A 110 -11.99 -2.03 -9.71
CA ILE A 110 -11.11 -1.94 -8.54
C ILE A 110 -11.74 -1.01 -7.50
N PRO A 111 -11.37 -1.15 -6.22
CA PRO A 111 -11.90 -0.24 -5.21
C PRO A 111 -11.38 1.18 -5.40
N LYS A 112 -12.17 2.16 -4.96
CA LYS A 112 -11.72 3.56 -4.92
C LYS A 112 -10.85 3.83 -3.71
N THR A 113 -11.21 3.24 -2.57
CA THR A 113 -10.52 3.48 -1.31
C THR A 113 -10.36 2.16 -0.57
N VAL A 114 -9.16 1.92 -0.06
CA VAL A 114 -8.83 0.76 0.76
C VAL A 114 -8.34 1.26 2.11
N SER A 115 -8.98 0.82 3.20
CA SER A 115 -8.57 1.18 4.55
C SER A 115 -8.06 -0.06 5.27
N VAL A 116 -6.87 0.04 5.85
CA VAL A 116 -6.25 -1.01 6.67
C VAL A 116 -6.18 -0.49 8.09
N ILE A 117 -6.91 -1.13 8.99
CA ILE A 117 -7.06 -0.67 10.37
C ILE A 117 -6.47 -1.71 11.31
N GLY A 118 -5.42 -1.32 12.04
CA GLY A 118 -4.84 -2.12 13.10
C GLY A 118 -5.19 -1.55 14.47
N ASN A 119 -4.52 -2.03 15.51
CA ASN A 119 -4.82 -1.61 16.89
C ASN A 119 -4.49 -0.13 17.12
N ASP A 120 -3.37 0.35 16.58
CA ASP A 120 -2.86 1.68 16.87
C ASP A 120 -2.65 2.51 15.61
N TYR A 121 -3.21 2.07 14.49
CA TYR A 121 -2.98 2.77 13.23
C TYR A 121 -4.13 2.57 12.25
N GLU A 122 -4.23 3.50 11.31
CA GLU A 122 -5.15 3.42 10.18
C GLU A 122 -4.41 3.90 8.93
N LEU A 123 -4.38 3.04 7.90
CA LEU A 123 -3.81 3.36 6.59
C LEU A 123 -4.96 3.48 5.60
N THR A 124 -5.00 4.56 4.84
CA THR A 124 -6.02 4.75 3.80
C THR A 124 -5.33 4.98 2.48
N PHE A 125 -5.64 4.13 1.50
CA PHE A 125 -5.13 4.24 0.14
C PHE A 125 -6.28 4.63 -0.78
N THR A 126 -6.14 5.74 -1.48
CA THR A 126 -7.10 6.14 -2.52
C THR A 126 -6.49 5.81 -3.87
N ILE A 127 -7.16 4.99 -4.66
CA ILE A 127 -6.64 4.56 -5.96
C ILE A 127 -7.15 5.53 -7.02
N LYS A 128 -6.24 6.23 -7.67
CA LYS A 128 -6.57 7.24 -8.67
C LYS A 128 -6.24 6.80 -10.08
N ASN A 129 -5.25 5.94 -10.26
CA ASN A 129 -4.82 5.51 -11.58
C ASN A 129 -4.25 4.09 -11.54
N LEU A 130 -4.51 3.34 -12.60
CA LEU A 130 -3.95 2.02 -12.84
C LEU A 130 -3.45 2.00 -14.28
N LYS A 131 -2.17 1.70 -14.47
CA LYS A 131 -1.56 1.61 -15.79
C LYS A 131 -1.00 0.21 -15.97
N ILE A 132 -1.43 -0.46 -17.04
CA ILE A 132 -1.00 -1.82 -17.35
C ILE A 132 -0.08 -1.76 -18.56
N SER A 133 1.04 -2.43 -18.44
CA SER A 133 2.03 -2.49 -19.52
C SER A 133 2.02 -3.85 -20.20
#